data_5cab31f0f9c3d81b2a51e3ea64fe9e3a
#
_entry.id   5cab31f0f9c3d81b2a51e3ea64fe9e3a
#
_cell.length_a   1.000
_cell.length_b   1.000
_cell.length_c   1.000
_cell.angle_alpha   90.00
_cell.angle_beta   90.00
_cell.angle_gamma   90.00
#
_symmetry.space_group_name_H-M   'P 1'
#
loop_
_entity.id
_entity.type
_entity.pdbx_description
1 polymer ?
#
loop_
_entity_poly.entity_id
_entity_poly.type
_entity_poly.pdbx_seq_one_letter_code
_entity_poly.pdbx_strand_id
1 'polypeptide(L)'
;MREPAVPAQIVLLFGLPRSGTTWLAKLFDSHPDVLYRHEPDIVHRGGHLPDWPALEPDAALLAEARRYLDLLLATRTLKTSGSRPVFSQKNYRSRLASHLRAALIHGVRALEQVGAGPLTRRLPIPDGIASADWARVTLVLKSVSSPTRLGLFARALPGCRVIFTIRHPCGQVASMRRGEQLGAFEEAFDHDWLLAGEEAQAHGLEPAMFQRLPILEQLAWQWVILNERAVADVARLPAARIVRHADLARAPRAGARELLAFAGLSLTPATETFIRESTEYDGEGRYYQVFRNAAAEIDKWRHELSAEEQARILAIARRSRLVALWPELTAPEHGCAFSPAPADGHAGEGAIGD
;
A
#
# COMPACT_ATOMS: atom_id res chain seq x y z
N MET A 1 35.41 -16.56 -3.02
CA MET A 1 34.14 -15.95 -2.60
C MET A 1 33.08 -16.43 -3.59
N ARG A 2 32.02 -17.10 -3.12
CA ARG A 2 30.88 -17.41 -4.01
C ARG A 2 30.14 -16.10 -4.30
N GLU A 3 29.84 -15.82 -5.57
CA GLU A 3 29.00 -14.71 -5.95
C GLU A 3 27.69 -14.76 -5.16
N PRO A 4 27.20 -13.61 -4.68
CA PRO A 4 25.91 -13.57 -4.00
C PRO A 4 24.84 -14.09 -4.98
N ALA A 5 24.06 -15.07 -4.52
CA ALA A 5 22.98 -15.63 -5.32
C ALA A 5 21.93 -14.56 -5.59
N VAL A 6 21.71 -14.23 -6.85
CA VAL A 6 20.81 -13.16 -7.31
C VAL A 6 19.46 -13.77 -7.67
N PRO A 7 18.32 -13.18 -7.20
CA PRO A 7 17.01 -13.62 -7.63
C PRO A 7 16.78 -13.38 -9.12
N ALA A 8 15.95 -14.22 -9.75
CA ALA A 8 15.58 -14.08 -11.16
C ALA A 8 14.96 -12.71 -11.48
N GLN A 9 14.17 -12.21 -10.56
CA GLN A 9 13.47 -10.91 -10.67
C GLN A 9 13.32 -10.29 -9.30
N ILE A 10 13.42 -8.96 -9.23
CA ILE A 10 13.01 -8.16 -8.06
C ILE A 10 11.80 -7.33 -8.42
N VAL A 11 10.78 -7.38 -7.58
CA VAL A 11 9.59 -6.54 -7.67
C VAL A 11 9.55 -5.64 -6.45
N LEU A 12 9.55 -4.33 -6.67
CA LEU A 12 9.32 -3.31 -5.66
C LEU A 12 7.84 -2.97 -5.65
N LEU A 13 7.15 -3.30 -4.56
CA LEU A 13 5.74 -3.05 -4.38
C LEU A 13 5.55 -1.91 -3.37
N PHE A 14 5.14 -0.75 -3.87
CA PHE A 14 4.99 0.47 -3.09
C PHE A 14 3.55 0.95 -3.08
N GLY A 15 3.25 1.79 -2.14
CA GLY A 15 2.01 2.55 -2.01
C GLY A 15 1.96 3.20 -0.66
N LEU A 16 1.07 4.14 -0.47
CA LEU A 16 0.88 4.76 0.83
C LEU A 16 0.21 3.78 1.81
N PRO A 17 0.35 3.98 3.13
CA PRO A 17 -0.45 3.24 4.09
C PRO A 17 -1.93 3.25 3.71
N ARG A 18 -2.62 2.11 3.85
CA ARG A 18 -4.05 1.94 3.54
C ARG A 18 -4.43 1.98 2.06
N SER A 19 -3.47 1.91 1.13
CA SER A 19 -3.73 1.83 -0.32
C SER A 19 -3.97 0.41 -0.87
N GLY A 20 -4.04 -0.62 -0.01
CA GLY A 20 -4.26 -2.01 -0.43
C GLY A 20 -2.98 -2.82 -0.70
N THR A 21 -1.80 -2.24 -0.45
CA THR A 21 -0.50 -2.90 -0.66
C THR A 21 -0.36 -4.25 0.04
N THR A 22 -0.97 -4.43 1.22
CA THR A 22 -0.83 -5.68 1.99
C THR A 22 -1.53 -6.84 1.30
N TRP A 23 -2.74 -6.64 0.75
CA TRP A 23 -3.45 -7.67 0.00
C TRP A 23 -2.69 -8.03 -1.28
N LEU A 24 -2.26 -7.02 -2.05
CA LEU A 24 -1.48 -7.24 -3.27
C LEU A 24 -0.15 -7.97 -2.99
N ALA A 25 0.55 -7.60 -1.92
CA ALA A 25 1.78 -8.28 -1.53
C ALA A 25 1.54 -9.75 -1.15
N LYS A 26 0.41 -10.04 -0.48
CA LYS A 26 0.03 -11.41 -0.13
C LYS A 26 -0.45 -12.21 -1.34
N LEU A 27 -1.03 -11.56 -2.34
CA LEU A 27 -1.29 -12.17 -3.64
C LEU A 27 0.03 -12.67 -4.27
N PHE A 28 1.06 -11.86 -4.30
CA PHE A 28 2.39 -12.29 -4.75
C PHE A 28 2.97 -13.37 -3.83
N ASP A 29 2.90 -13.20 -2.51
CA ASP A 29 3.41 -14.17 -1.55
C ASP A 29 2.73 -15.54 -1.64
N SER A 30 1.49 -15.62 -2.13
CA SER A 30 0.79 -16.90 -2.37
C SER A 30 1.40 -17.71 -3.53
N HIS A 31 2.12 -17.06 -4.45
CA HIS A 31 2.77 -17.72 -5.57
C HIS A 31 3.96 -18.57 -5.10
N PRO A 32 4.10 -19.84 -5.56
CA PRO A 32 5.12 -20.76 -5.07
C PRO A 32 6.57 -20.34 -5.39
N ASP A 33 6.81 -19.52 -6.42
CA ASP A 33 8.15 -19.04 -6.79
C ASP A 33 8.47 -17.65 -6.23
N VAL A 34 7.61 -17.10 -5.36
CA VAL A 34 7.82 -15.78 -4.77
C VAL A 34 8.40 -15.87 -3.36
N LEU A 35 9.48 -15.13 -3.14
CA LEU A 35 10.04 -14.80 -1.83
C LEU A 35 9.59 -13.38 -1.44
N TYR A 36 8.92 -13.24 -0.32
CA TYR A 36 8.34 -11.98 0.10
C TYR A 36 9.08 -11.34 1.27
N ARG A 37 9.27 -10.01 1.19
CA ARG A 37 9.78 -9.14 2.26
C ARG A 37 8.74 -8.09 2.61
N HIS A 38 8.24 -8.15 3.84
CA HIS A 38 7.22 -7.25 4.36
C HIS A 38 7.86 -6.08 5.10
N GLU A 39 7.85 -4.90 4.50
CA GLU A 39 8.26 -3.63 5.11
C GLU A 39 9.60 -3.70 5.88
N PRO A 40 10.68 -4.15 5.26
CA PRO A 40 11.97 -4.25 5.95
C PRO A 40 12.56 -2.88 6.29
N ASP A 41 12.14 -1.81 5.63
CA ASP A 41 12.49 -0.43 5.88
C ASP A 41 11.93 0.14 7.20
N ILE A 42 10.93 -0.50 7.80
CA ILE A 42 10.52 -0.19 9.19
C ILE A 42 11.54 -0.73 10.20
N VAL A 43 12.18 -1.87 9.87
CA VAL A 43 13.21 -2.47 10.74
C VAL A 43 14.51 -1.69 10.65
N HIS A 44 14.86 -1.28 9.43
CA HIS A 44 16.06 -0.51 9.14
C HIS A 44 15.64 0.87 8.62
N ARG A 45 15.45 1.82 9.53
CA ARG A 45 15.15 3.19 9.15
C ARG A 45 16.34 3.75 8.38
N GLY A 46 16.11 4.18 7.13
CA GLY A 46 17.16 4.60 6.19
C GLY A 46 17.80 5.94 6.51
N GLY A 47 18.37 6.07 7.73
CA GLY A 47 18.87 7.32 8.26
C GLY A 47 20.02 7.98 7.49
N HIS A 48 20.58 7.29 6.48
CA HIS A 48 21.64 7.85 5.63
C HIS A 48 21.12 8.38 4.30
N LEU A 49 19.94 7.94 3.86
CA LEU A 49 19.36 8.37 2.60
C LEU A 49 18.46 9.59 2.81
N PRO A 50 18.49 10.58 1.91
CA PRO A 50 17.58 11.71 1.99
C PRO A 50 16.13 11.23 1.96
N ASP A 51 15.28 11.89 2.71
CA ASP A 51 13.85 11.59 2.75
C ASP A 51 13.16 11.96 1.43
N TRP A 52 13.61 13.04 0.83
CA TRP A 52 13.17 13.54 -0.48
C TRP A 52 14.37 13.57 -1.44
N PRO A 53 14.76 12.42 -2.01
CA PRO A 53 15.87 12.38 -2.95
C PRO A 53 15.50 13.13 -4.24
N ALA A 54 16.49 13.68 -4.94
CA ALA A 54 16.26 14.23 -6.26
C ALA A 54 15.64 13.18 -7.20
N LEU A 55 14.80 13.62 -8.14
CA LEU A 55 14.18 12.72 -9.13
C LEU A 55 15.24 12.04 -10.02
N GLU A 56 16.41 12.68 -10.18
CA GLU A 56 17.58 12.13 -10.87
C GLU A 56 18.77 12.13 -9.91
N PRO A 57 18.93 11.06 -9.10
CA PRO A 57 19.99 10.93 -8.12
C PRO A 57 21.34 10.72 -8.82
N ASP A 58 22.41 11.22 -8.20
CA ASP A 58 23.77 10.98 -8.66
C ASP A 58 24.25 9.53 -8.39
N ALA A 59 25.41 9.19 -8.95
CA ALA A 59 25.97 7.84 -8.83
C ALA A 59 26.34 7.47 -7.38
N ALA A 60 26.73 8.44 -6.55
CA ALA A 60 27.11 8.21 -5.15
C ALA A 60 25.86 7.83 -4.33
N LEU A 61 24.77 8.58 -4.49
CA LEU A 61 23.50 8.28 -3.83
C LEU A 61 22.89 6.97 -4.31
N LEU A 62 23.01 6.64 -5.61
CA LEU A 62 22.59 5.34 -6.13
C LEU A 62 23.37 4.19 -5.51
N ALA A 63 24.70 4.33 -5.35
CA ALA A 63 25.53 3.31 -4.71
C ALA A 63 25.16 3.13 -3.22
N GLU A 64 24.85 4.21 -2.52
CA GLU A 64 24.39 4.16 -1.14
C GLU A 64 23.00 3.51 -1.02
N ALA A 65 22.06 3.89 -1.85
CA ALA A 65 20.74 3.28 -1.93
C ALA A 65 20.82 1.78 -2.26
N ARG A 66 21.76 1.37 -3.11
CA ARG A 66 22.00 -0.04 -3.42
C ARG A 66 22.45 -0.81 -2.17
N ARG A 67 23.41 -0.29 -1.41
CA ARG A 67 23.86 -0.92 -0.14
C ARG A 67 22.71 -1.07 0.86
N TYR A 68 21.88 -0.02 0.96
CA TYR A 68 20.71 -0.05 1.83
C TYR A 68 19.68 -1.10 1.36
N LEU A 69 19.41 -1.17 0.07
CA LEU A 69 18.50 -2.17 -0.49
C LEU A 69 19.01 -3.61 -0.30
N ASP A 70 20.31 -3.85 -0.44
CA ASP A 70 20.91 -5.15 -0.16
C ASP A 70 20.66 -5.58 1.31
N LEU A 71 20.75 -4.63 2.24
CA LEU A 71 20.37 -4.85 3.64
C LEU A 71 18.87 -5.17 3.80
N LEU A 72 17.99 -4.41 3.15
CA LEU A 72 16.54 -4.66 3.20
C LEU A 72 16.17 -6.03 2.65
N LEU A 73 16.72 -6.40 1.51
CA LEU A 73 16.49 -7.69 0.86
C LEU A 73 17.00 -8.86 1.69
N ALA A 74 18.08 -8.66 2.45
CA ALA A 74 18.66 -9.64 3.36
C ALA A 74 17.94 -9.75 4.71
N THR A 75 17.08 -8.78 5.06
CA THR A 75 16.41 -8.73 6.37
C THR A 75 15.39 -9.83 6.54
N ARG A 76 15.55 -10.66 7.59
CA ARG A 76 14.79 -11.91 7.80
C ARG A 76 14.17 -12.01 9.18
N THR A 77 13.61 -10.93 9.70
CA THR A 77 12.91 -10.94 10.99
C THR A 77 11.53 -11.59 10.87
N LEU A 78 10.88 -11.88 11.98
CA LEU A 78 9.48 -12.35 12.00
C LEU A 78 8.55 -11.37 11.28
N LYS A 79 8.75 -10.06 11.47
CA LYS A 79 7.97 -9.00 10.79
C LYS A 79 8.13 -9.08 9.28
N THR A 80 9.37 -9.20 8.79
CA THR A 80 9.67 -9.11 7.36
C THR A 80 9.44 -10.41 6.58
N SER A 81 9.59 -11.56 7.23
CA SER A 81 9.57 -12.88 6.58
C SER A 81 8.48 -13.80 7.09
N GLY A 82 7.78 -13.45 8.15
CA GLY A 82 6.73 -14.25 8.77
C GLY A 82 5.35 -13.61 8.77
N SER A 83 5.08 -12.53 8.02
CA SER A 83 3.78 -11.84 8.01
C SER A 83 2.62 -12.77 7.59
N ARG A 84 1.46 -12.61 8.23
CA ARG A 84 0.26 -13.46 7.97
C ARG A 84 -0.53 -13.00 6.75
N PRO A 85 -1.20 -13.93 6.02
CA PRO A 85 -1.10 -15.39 6.11
C PRO A 85 0.28 -15.89 5.70
N VAL A 86 0.72 -17.04 6.25
CA VAL A 86 2.00 -17.67 5.93
C VAL A 86 1.79 -18.76 4.89
N PHE A 87 2.40 -18.59 3.71
CA PHE A 87 2.35 -19.60 2.65
C PHE A 87 3.57 -20.52 2.78
N SER A 88 3.35 -21.77 3.17
CA SER A 88 4.42 -22.73 3.43
C SER A 88 4.92 -23.42 2.16
N GLN A 89 4.04 -23.66 1.18
CA GLN A 89 4.38 -24.39 -0.04
C GLN A 89 5.08 -23.48 -1.04
N LYS A 90 6.39 -23.66 -1.20
CA LYS A 90 7.25 -22.91 -2.13
C LYS A 90 8.09 -23.88 -2.96
N ASN A 91 8.22 -23.62 -4.27
CA ASN A 91 8.96 -24.50 -5.18
C ASN A 91 10.47 -24.53 -4.91
N TYR A 92 11.01 -23.43 -4.36
CA TYR A 92 12.42 -23.29 -4.00
C TYR A 92 12.78 -23.86 -2.62
N ARG A 93 11.86 -24.60 -1.98
CA ARG A 93 12.04 -25.15 -0.64
C ARG A 93 11.47 -26.55 -0.55
N SER A 94 12.20 -27.46 0.07
CA SER A 94 11.67 -28.79 0.33
C SER A 94 10.45 -28.76 1.27
N ARG A 95 9.59 -29.76 1.20
CA ARG A 95 8.42 -29.87 2.09
C ARG A 95 8.81 -29.82 3.56
N LEU A 96 9.87 -30.56 3.95
CA LEU A 96 10.39 -30.57 5.32
C LEU A 96 10.84 -29.18 5.76
N ALA A 97 11.66 -28.49 4.95
CA ALA A 97 12.11 -27.14 5.24
C ALA A 97 10.94 -26.14 5.36
N SER A 98 9.89 -26.34 4.55
CA SER A 98 8.66 -25.54 4.62
C SER A 98 7.91 -25.72 5.93
N HIS A 99 7.75 -26.96 6.39
CA HIS A 99 7.11 -27.27 7.67
C HIS A 99 7.92 -26.77 8.86
N LEU A 100 9.23 -26.98 8.86
CA LEU A 100 10.12 -26.49 9.91
C LEU A 100 10.10 -24.95 10.00
N ARG A 101 10.09 -24.28 8.86
CA ARG A 101 9.99 -22.81 8.81
C ARG A 101 8.64 -22.32 9.34
N ALA A 102 7.53 -22.96 8.97
CA ALA A 102 6.22 -22.61 9.49
C ALA A 102 6.14 -22.81 11.00
N ALA A 103 6.64 -23.96 11.51
CA ALA A 103 6.72 -24.23 12.95
C ALA A 103 7.56 -23.19 13.70
N LEU A 104 8.72 -22.79 13.14
CA LEU A 104 9.56 -21.73 13.69
C LEU A 104 8.78 -20.39 13.77
N ILE A 105 8.10 -19.99 12.70
CA ILE A 105 7.31 -18.74 12.68
C ILE A 105 6.22 -18.78 13.76
N HIS A 106 5.51 -19.91 13.90
CA HIS A 106 4.46 -20.04 14.90
C HIS A 106 5.03 -20.06 16.33
N GLY A 107 6.16 -20.76 16.54
CA GLY A 107 6.85 -20.79 17.83
C GLY A 107 7.36 -19.42 18.26
N VAL A 108 8.02 -18.68 17.37
CA VAL A 108 8.51 -17.32 17.65
C VAL A 108 7.34 -16.38 17.98
N ARG A 109 6.22 -16.50 17.29
CA ARG A 109 5.02 -15.70 17.61
C ARG A 109 4.40 -16.04 18.96
N ALA A 110 4.36 -17.32 19.30
CA ALA A 110 3.88 -17.73 20.63
C ALA A 110 4.76 -17.13 21.74
N LEU A 111 6.07 -17.12 21.54
CA LEU A 111 7.00 -16.45 22.45
C LEU A 111 6.79 -14.93 22.54
N GLU A 112 6.49 -14.25 21.44
CA GLU A 112 6.13 -12.83 21.48
C GLU A 112 4.86 -12.56 22.30
N GLN A 113 3.86 -13.43 22.19
CA GLN A 113 2.61 -13.29 22.93
C GLN A 113 2.78 -13.44 24.44
N VAL A 114 3.78 -14.21 24.91
CA VAL A 114 4.10 -14.38 26.34
C VAL A 114 5.16 -13.38 26.84
N GLY A 115 5.42 -12.31 26.10
CA GLY A 115 6.29 -11.22 26.54
C GLY A 115 7.76 -11.36 26.16
N ALA A 116 8.16 -12.40 25.42
CA ALA A 116 9.55 -12.61 24.99
C ALA A 116 9.92 -11.79 23.74
N GLY A 117 9.16 -10.75 23.38
CA GLY A 117 9.36 -9.91 22.21
C GLY A 117 10.78 -9.36 22.04
N PRO A 118 11.47 -8.85 23.09
CA PRO A 118 12.84 -8.37 22.96
C PRO A 118 13.83 -9.42 22.47
N LEU A 119 13.64 -10.70 22.85
CA LEU A 119 14.48 -11.82 22.43
C LEU A 119 14.14 -12.28 21.00
N THR A 120 12.87 -12.29 20.65
CA THR A 120 12.39 -12.83 19.38
C THR A 120 12.54 -11.86 18.20
N ARG A 121 12.54 -10.55 18.44
CA ARG A 121 12.69 -9.51 17.40
C ARG A 121 13.94 -9.68 16.53
N ARG A 122 15.01 -10.27 17.07
CA ARG A 122 16.30 -10.48 16.40
C ARG A 122 16.47 -11.89 15.81
N LEU A 123 15.56 -12.80 16.10
CA LEU A 123 15.66 -14.17 15.58
C LEU A 123 15.42 -14.17 14.06
N PRO A 124 16.39 -14.67 13.28
CA PRO A 124 16.23 -14.73 11.84
C PRO A 124 15.27 -15.86 11.45
N ILE A 125 14.37 -15.59 10.53
CA ILE A 125 13.51 -16.58 9.89
C ILE A 125 14.19 -17.00 8.59
N PRO A 126 14.80 -18.19 8.51
CA PRO A 126 15.54 -18.60 7.32
C PRO A 126 14.65 -18.74 6.09
N ASP A 127 15.17 -18.36 4.92
CA ASP A 127 14.43 -18.47 3.66
C ASP A 127 14.37 -19.92 3.18
N GLY A 128 15.39 -20.72 3.49
CA GLY A 128 15.49 -22.12 3.08
C GLY A 128 15.67 -22.30 1.57
N ILE A 129 16.39 -21.38 0.91
CA ILE A 129 16.66 -21.40 -0.54
C ILE A 129 18.06 -21.95 -0.77
N ALA A 130 18.17 -22.98 -1.60
CA ALA A 130 19.47 -23.45 -2.06
C ALA A 130 20.06 -22.48 -3.10
N SER A 131 21.40 -22.40 -3.18
CA SER A 131 22.06 -21.46 -4.09
C SER A 131 21.61 -21.60 -5.55
N ALA A 132 21.36 -22.83 -6.01
CA ALA A 132 20.89 -23.11 -7.37
C ALA A 132 19.44 -22.64 -7.64
N ASP A 133 18.63 -22.44 -6.60
CA ASP A 133 17.22 -22.11 -6.75
C ASP A 133 16.96 -20.61 -6.87
N TRP A 134 17.94 -19.75 -6.53
CA TRP A 134 17.78 -18.31 -6.61
C TRP A 134 17.45 -17.80 -8.02
N ALA A 135 17.96 -18.45 -9.04
CA ALA A 135 17.68 -18.11 -10.44
C ALA A 135 16.19 -18.33 -10.85
N ARG A 136 15.39 -18.96 -9.99
CA ARG A 136 13.94 -19.17 -10.20
C ARG A 136 13.07 -18.31 -9.30
N VAL A 137 13.67 -17.65 -8.32
CA VAL A 137 12.92 -16.91 -7.30
C VAL A 137 12.67 -15.48 -7.76
N THR A 138 11.40 -15.07 -7.72
CA THR A 138 11.02 -13.66 -7.77
C THR A 138 10.97 -13.12 -6.35
N LEU A 139 11.79 -12.13 -6.04
CA LEU A 139 11.78 -11.47 -4.73
C LEU A 139 10.88 -10.25 -4.77
N VAL A 140 9.88 -10.22 -3.91
CA VAL A 140 8.95 -9.08 -3.77
C VAL A 140 9.25 -8.35 -2.47
N LEU A 141 9.65 -7.09 -2.58
CA LEU A 141 9.83 -6.18 -1.45
C LEU A 141 8.65 -5.21 -1.40
N LYS A 142 7.90 -5.23 -0.31
CA LYS A 142 6.79 -4.28 -0.07
C LYS A 142 7.24 -3.20 0.89
N SER A 143 6.99 -1.93 0.54
CA SER A 143 7.18 -0.77 1.41
C SER A 143 5.98 0.17 1.37
N VAL A 144 5.66 0.75 2.53
CA VAL A 144 4.73 1.88 2.68
C VAL A 144 5.38 3.04 3.42
N SER A 145 6.58 2.83 3.96
CA SER A 145 7.29 3.81 4.81
C SER A 145 8.27 4.68 4.03
N SER A 146 8.54 4.32 2.77
CA SER A 146 9.51 5.03 1.92
C SER A 146 8.94 5.43 0.55
N PRO A 147 7.70 6.00 0.47
CA PRO A 147 7.07 6.29 -0.82
C PRO A 147 7.85 7.32 -1.64
N THR A 148 8.50 8.27 -0.98
CA THR A 148 9.31 9.32 -1.60
C THR A 148 10.65 8.83 -2.17
N ARG A 149 11.10 7.63 -1.75
CA ARG A 149 12.35 7.00 -2.20
C ARG A 149 12.14 5.95 -3.29
N LEU A 150 10.92 5.80 -3.82
CA LEU A 150 10.58 4.77 -4.82
C LEU A 150 11.48 4.87 -6.05
N GLY A 151 11.63 6.06 -6.63
CA GLY A 151 12.47 6.31 -7.80
C GLY A 151 13.95 6.03 -7.55
N LEU A 152 14.47 6.44 -6.40
CA LEU A 152 15.83 6.15 -5.97
C LEU A 152 16.07 4.63 -5.86
N PHE A 153 15.16 3.90 -5.22
CA PHE A 153 15.29 2.46 -5.04
C PHE A 153 15.21 1.70 -6.36
N ALA A 154 14.30 2.11 -7.25
CA ALA A 154 14.18 1.49 -8.56
C ALA A 154 15.42 1.68 -9.43
N ARG A 155 16.02 2.88 -9.42
CA ARG A 155 17.26 3.19 -10.16
C ARG A 155 18.47 2.48 -9.57
N ALA A 156 18.51 2.29 -8.24
CA ALA A 156 19.58 1.54 -7.57
C ALA A 156 19.50 0.01 -7.78
N LEU A 157 18.36 -0.49 -8.32
CA LEU A 157 18.14 -1.91 -8.68
C LEU A 157 17.80 -2.05 -10.17
N PRO A 158 18.76 -1.88 -11.08
CA PRO A 158 18.52 -2.03 -12.52
C PRO A 158 17.83 -3.36 -12.85
N GLY A 159 16.83 -3.31 -13.71
CA GLY A 159 16.04 -4.49 -14.09
C GLY A 159 14.91 -4.87 -13.09
N CYS A 160 14.78 -4.18 -11.97
CA CYS A 160 13.62 -4.40 -11.10
C CYS A 160 12.32 -3.94 -11.78
N ARG A 161 11.20 -4.48 -11.31
CA ARG A 161 9.86 -4.05 -11.70
C ARG A 161 9.20 -3.33 -10.54
N VAL A 162 8.50 -2.25 -10.84
CA VAL A 162 7.85 -1.42 -9.83
C VAL A 162 6.34 -1.50 -9.97
N ILE A 163 5.66 -1.76 -8.87
CA ILE A 163 4.20 -1.69 -8.76
C ILE A 163 3.88 -0.67 -7.68
N PHE A 164 3.20 0.40 -8.06
CA PHE A 164 2.72 1.42 -7.13
C PHE A 164 1.21 1.35 -7.01
N THR A 165 0.70 1.11 -5.78
CA THR A 165 -0.75 1.09 -5.53
C THR A 165 -1.23 2.44 -5.04
N ILE A 166 -2.30 2.93 -5.65
CA ILE A 166 -2.98 4.17 -5.28
C ILE A 166 -4.45 3.89 -4.99
N ARG A 167 -4.99 4.56 -3.96
CA ARG A 167 -6.38 4.43 -3.56
C ARG A 167 -7.10 5.76 -3.74
N HIS A 168 -8.42 5.70 -3.95
CA HIS A 168 -9.28 6.89 -3.99
C HIS A 168 -9.04 7.79 -2.76
N PRO A 169 -8.91 9.12 -2.90
CA PRO A 169 -8.54 10.01 -1.80
C PRO A 169 -9.46 9.86 -0.59
N CYS A 170 -10.77 9.92 -0.77
CA CYS A 170 -11.73 9.71 0.33
C CYS A 170 -11.56 8.34 0.98
N GLY A 171 -11.34 7.28 0.18
CA GLY A 171 -11.17 5.92 0.70
C GLY A 171 -9.90 5.75 1.53
N GLN A 172 -8.82 6.42 1.15
CA GLN A 172 -7.58 6.39 1.91
C GLN A 172 -7.66 7.25 3.16
N VAL A 173 -8.14 8.49 3.06
CA VAL A 173 -8.30 9.43 4.17
C VAL A 173 -9.22 8.84 5.25
N ALA A 174 -10.39 8.31 4.88
CA ALA A 174 -11.29 7.65 5.84
C ALA A 174 -10.60 6.49 6.58
N SER A 175 -9.84 5.67 5.84
CA SER A 175 -9.11 4.56 6.44
C SER A 175 -7.94 4.99 7.32
N MET A 176 -7.27 6.10 7.01
CA MET A 176 -6.21 6.69 7.85
C MET A 176 -6.81 7.24 9.14
N ARG A 177 -7.86 8.09 9.05
CA ARG A 177 -8.58 8.62 10.22
C ARG A 177 -9.01 7.52 11.18
N ARG A 178 -9.62 6.45 10.65
CA ARG A 178 -10.01 5.30 11.47
C ARG A 178 -8.81 4.63 12.16
N GLY A 179 -7.66 4.54 11.47
CA GLY A 179 -6.42 4.01 12.05
C GLY A 179 -5.92 4.85 13.21
N GLU A 180 -5.95 6.16 13.09
CA GLU A 180 -5.58 7.09 14.17
C GLU A 180 -6.52 6.95 15.37
N GLN A 181 -7.83 6.91 15.14
CA GLN A 181 -8.83 6.71 16.21
C GLN A 181 -8.67 5.40 16.97
N LEU A 182 -8.16 4.36 16.31
CA LEU A 182 -7.87 3.06 16.90
C LEU A 182 -6.47 2.96 17.54
N GLY A 183 -5.68 4.03 17.51
CA GLY A 183 -4.29 4.02 17.98
C GLY A 183 -3.41 3.03 17.19
N ALA A 184 -3.74 2.82 15.91
CA ALA A 184 -3.07 1.83 15.06
C ALA A 184 -1.73 2.33 14.48
N PHE A 185 -1.39 3.59 14.68
CA PHE A 185 -0.12 4.20 14.28
C PHE A 185 0.73 4.46 15.52
N GLU A 186 1.96 3.97 15.50
CA GLU A 186 2.89 4.08 16.65
C GLU A 186 3.43 5.51 16.82
N GLU A 187 3.44 6.32 15.76
CA GLU A 187 4.02 7.66 15.76
C GLU A 187 3.04 8.65 15.11
N ALA A 188 2.98 9.86 15.65
CA ALA A 188 2.30 10.97 15.01
C ALA A 188 2.95 11.25 13.65
N PHE A 189 2.15 11.69 12.69
CA PHE A 189 2.65 12.02 11.37
C PHE A 189 3.55 13.26 11.44
N ASP A 190 4.76 13.15 10.88
CA ASP A 190 5.72 14.27 10.82
C ASP A 190 5.33 15.23 9.69
N HIS A 191 4.74 16.36 10.08
CA HIS A 191 4.31 17.39 9.15
C HIS A 191 5.51 18.14 8.53
N ASP A 192 6.58 18.36 9.28
CA ASP A 192 7.75 19.08 8.79
C ASP A 192 8.45 18.24 7.71
N TRP A 193 8.52 16.94 7.92
CA TRP A 193 8.98 15.99 6.90
C TRP A 193 8.15 16.05 5.62
N LEU A 194 6.80 16.08 5.73
CA LEU A 194 5.92 16.16 4.56
C LEU A 194 6.12 17.46 3.79
N LEU A 195 6.19 18.59 4.51
CA LEU A 195 6.26 19.92 3.93
C LEU A 195 7.65 20.27 3.35
N ALA A 196 8.68 19.48 3.67
CA ALA A 196 10.00 19.59 3.06
C ALA A 196 10.03 19.17 1.56
N GLY A 197 9.01 18.45 1.08
CA GLY A 197 8.93 18.00 -0.30
C GLY A 197 8.64 19.15 -1.29
N GLU A 198 9.24 19.07 -2.49
CA GLU A 198 9.01 20.03 -3.58
C GLU A 198 7.52 20.09 -3.97
N GLU A 199 6.81 18.97 -3.88
CA GLU A 199 5.37 18.87 -4.16
C GLU A 199 4.56 19.74 -3.19
N ALA A 200 4.91 19.73 -1.90
CA ALA A 200 4.24 20.59 -0.90
C ALA A 200 4.49 22.08 -1.18
N GLN A 201 5.74 22.42 -1.53
CA GLN A 201 6.13 23.79 -1.87
C GLN A 201 5.40 24.26 -3.15
N ALA A 202 5.27 23.39 -4.16
CA ALA A 202 4.54 23.71 -5.40
C ALA A 202 3.05 24.02 -5.16
N HIS A 203 2.46 23.47 -4.09
CA HIS A 203 1.10 23.78 -3.65
C HIS A 203 1.01 24.99 -2.73
N GLY A 204 2.14 25.63 -2.36
CA GLY A 204 2.20 26.78 -1.47
C GLY A 204 1.79 26.48 -0.02
N LEU A 205 2.11 25.27 0.46
CA LEU A 205 1.75 24.83 1.80
C LEU A 205 2.78 25.34 2.82
N GLU A 206 2.37 26.30 3.62
CA GLU A 206 3.16 26.83 4.72
C GLU A 206 2.92 26.05 6.02
N PRO A 207 3.94 25.72 6.84
CA PRO A 207 3.80 24.94 8.06
C PRO A 207 2.75 25.50 9.02
N ALA A 208 2.74 26.81 9.26
CA ALA A 208 1.79 27.45 10.16
C ALA A 208 0.34 27.36 9.66
N MET A 209 0.13 27.37 8.34
CA MET A 209 -1.18 27.18 7.73
C MET A 209 -1.59 25.72 7.83
N PHE A 210 -0.68 24.79 7.46
CA PHE A 210 -0.96 23.37 7.44
C PHE A 210 -1.37 22.82 8.83
N GLN A 211 -0.67 23.22 9.89
CA GLN A 211 -0.99 22.82 11.27
C GLN A 211 -2.36 23.26 11.75
N ARG A 212 -2.96 24.30 11.15
CA ARG A 212 -4.30 24.79 11.48
C ARG A 212 -5.41 24.08 10.71
N LEU A 213 -5.07 23.31 9.69
CA LEU A 213 -6.06 22.57 8.91
C LEU A 213 -6.71 21.47 9.76
N PRO A 214 -8.00 21.19 9.55
CA PRO A 214 -8.63 19.99 10.11
C PRO A 214 -7.87 18.72 9.67
N ILE A 215 -7.85 17.71 10.53
CA ILE A 215 -7.10 16.46 10.28
C ILE A 215 -7.43 15.81 8.93
N LEU A 216 -8.69 15.85 8.48
CA LEU A 216 -9.09 15.31 7.18
C LEU A 216 -8.41 16.05 6.01
N GLU A 217 -8.23 17.35 6.12
CA GLU A 217 -7.58 18.16 5.12
C GLU A 217 -6.06 17.92 5.13
N GLN A 218 -5.46 17.78 6.32
CA GLN A 218 -4.05 17.37 6.45
C GLN A 218 -3.81 16.00 5.79
N LEU A 219 -4.66 15.01 6.05
CA LEU A 219 -4.59 13.70 5.43
C LEU A 219 -4.83 13.73 3.90
N ALA A 220 -5.71 14.63 3.43
CA ALA A 220 -5.93 14.83 2.00
C ALA A 220 -4.69 15.44 1.32
N TRP A 221 -4.03 16.41 1.94
CA TRP A 221 -2.77 16.96 1.44
C TRP A 221 -1.64 15.93 1.48
N GLN A 222 -1.54 15.13 2.54
CA GLN A 222 -0.61 14.01 2.59
C GLN A 222 -0.82 13.06 1.41
N TRP A 223 -2.10 12.76 1.11
CA TRP A 223 -2.46 11.94 -0.06
C TRP A 223 -1.95 12.57 -1.36
N VAL A 224 -2.17 13.87 -1.56
CA VAL A 224 -1.72 14.60 -2.74
C VAL A 224 -0.21 14.54 -2.87
N ILE A 225 0.51 15.05 -1.90
CA ILE A 225 1.97 15.27 -1.94
C ILE A 225 2.71 13.94 -2.18
N LEU A 226 2.40 12.92 -1.38
CA LEU A 226 3.13 11.65 -1.46
C LEU A 226 2.79 10.85 -2.73
N ASN A 227 1.54 10.91 -3.22
CA ASN A 227 1.19 10.25 -4.46
C ASN A 227 1.72 11.02 -5.69
N GLU A 228 1.75 12.34 -5.69
CA GLU A 228 2.36 13.13 -6.77
C GLU A 228 3.83 12.76 -6.92
N ARG A 229 4.57 12.71 -5.82
CA ARG A 229 5.96 12.28 -5.81
C ARG A 229 6.13 10.87 -6.39
N ALA A 230 5.39 9.91 -5.87
CA ALA A 230 5.49 8.53 -6.32
C ALA A 230 5.09 8.35 -7.79
N VAL A 231 4.05 9.05 -8.26
CA VAL A 231 3.63 9.02 -9.66
C VAL A 231 4.67 9.69 -10.57
N ALA A 232 5.30 10.77 -10.14
CA ALA A 232 6.39 11.41 -10.86
C ALA A 232 7.61 10.49 -11.01
N ASP A 233 7.93 9.73 -9.96
CA ASP A 233 8.97 8.69 -10.00
C ASP A 233 8.59 7.57 -10.99
N VAL A 234 7.37 7.00 -10.87
CA VAL A 234 6.87 5.93 -11.74
C VAL A 234 6.89 6.31 -13.21
N ALA A 235 6.51 7.55 -13.54
CA ALA A 235 6.49 8.04 -14.92
C ALA A 235 7.88 8.05 -15.60
N ARG A 236 8.96 8.04 -14.82
CA ARG A 236 10.35 8.02 -15.29
C ARG A 236 11.00 6.63 -15.29
N LEU A 237 10.27 5.60 -14.91
CA LEU A 237 10.79 4.24 -14.80
C LEU A 237 10.33 3.38 -15.98
N PRO A 238 11.23 2.62 -16.63
CA PRO A 238 10.90 1.84 -17.83
C PRO A 238 9.98 0.65 -17.53
N ALA A 239 10.04 0.09 -16.33
CA ALA A 239 9.30 -1.09 -15.91
C ALA A 239 8.48 -0.81 -14.63
N ALA A 240 7.49 0.07 -14.75
CA ALA A 240 6.63 0.45 -13.64
C ALA A 240 5.15 0.41 -14.02
N ARG A 241 4.29 0.18 -13.02
CA ARG A 241 2.83 0.15 -13.15
C ARG A 241 2.19 0.88 -11.97
N ILE A 242 1.20 1.73 -12.25
CA ILE A 242 0.29 2.27 -11.25
C ILE A 242 -0.95 1.37 -11.23
N VAL A 243 -1.37 0.96 -10.03
CA VAL A 243 -2.52 0.10 -9.80
C VAL A 243 -3.52 0.82 -8.92
N ARG A 244 -4.69 1.14 -9.44
CA ARG A 244 -5.78 1.65 -8.62
C ARG A 244 -6.36 0.52 -7.78
N HIS A 245 -6.42 0.72 -6.48
CA HIS A 245 -6.98 -0.26 -5.54
C HIS A 245 -8.39 -0.72 -5.94
N ALA A 246 -9.23 0.21 -6.40
CA ALA A 246 -10.61 -0.10 -6.78
C ALA A 246 -10.69 -1.05 -8.00
N ASP A 247 -9.82 -0.87 -9.00
CA ASP A 247 -9.82 -1.74 -10.19
C ASP A 247 -9.41 -3.17 -9.82
N LEU A 248 -8.37 -3.28 -8.99
CA LEU A 248 -7.92 -4.58 -8.50
C LEU A 248 -8.98 -5.25 -7.63
N ALA A 249 -9.70 -4.49 -6.81
CA ALA A 249 -10.76 -5.03 -5.96
C ALA A 249 -12.03 -5.42 -6.73
N ARG A 250 -12.36 -4.74 -7.83
CA ARG A 250 -13.49 -5.10 -8.71
C ARG A 250 -13.21 -6.32 -9.59
N ALA A 251 -11.97 -6.50 -10.01
CA ALA A 251 -11.56 -7.59 -10.90
C ALA A 251 -10.29 -8.31 -10.39
N PRO A 252 -10.33 -8.90 -9.19
CA PRO A 252 -9.12 -9.37 -8.50
C PRO A 252 -8.38 -10.46 -9.27
N ARG A 253 -9.08 -11.37 -9.95
CA ARG A 253 -8.45 -12.43 -10.73
C ARG A 253 -7.80 -11.90 -12.02
N ALA A 254 -8.44 -10.97 -12.71
CA ALA A 254 -7.90 -10.36 -13.92
C ALA A 254 -6.69 -9.51 -13.59
N GLY A 255 -6.80 -8.60 -12.61
CA GLY A 255 -5.70 -7.78 -12.14
C GLY A 255 -4.52 -8.61 -11.60
N ALA A 256 -4.79 -9.69 -10.88
CA ALA A 256 -3.75 -10.63 -10.43
C ALA A 256 -2.98 -11.23 -11.61
N ARG A 257 -3.69 -11.70 -12.64
CA ARG A 257 -3.06 -12.28 -13.85
C ARG A 257 -2.14 -11.27 -14.53
N GLU A 258 -2.61 -10.04 -14.70
CA GLU A 258 -1.83 -8.96 -15.34
C GLU A 258 -0.57 -8.60 -14.53
N LEU A 259 -0.71 -8.47 -13.21
CA LEU A 259 0.40 -8.08 -12.35
C LEU A 259 1.43 -9.21 -12.17
N LEU A 260 0.98 -10.46 -12.10
CA LEU A 260 1.88 -11.61 -12.12
C LEU A 260 2.62 -11.71 -13.45
N ALA A 261 1.93 -11.57 -14.59
CA ALA A 261 2.56 -11.53 -15.90
C ALA A 261 3.57 -10.37 -16.03
N PHE A 262 3.22 -9.18 -15.52
CA PHE A 262 4.17 -8.07 -15.41
C PHE A 262 5.39 -8.43 -14.56
N ALA A 263 5.26 -9.27 -13.56
CA ALA A 263 6.38 -9.79 -12.76
C ALA A 263 7.10 -11.00 -13.39
N GLY A 264 6.69 -11.45 -14.58
CA GLY A 264 7.25 -12.63 -15.24
C GLY A 264 6.74 -13.96 -14.66
N LEU A 265 5.62 -13.91 -13.95
CA LEU A 265 4.98 -15.04 -13.28
C LEU A 265 3.64 -15.38 -13.95
N SER A 266 3.20 -16.64 -13.81
CA SER A 266 1.87 -17.08 -14.23
C SER A 266 0.92 -17.20 -13.04
N LEU A 267 -0.39 -17.12 -13.29
CA LEU A 267 -1.38 -17.38 -12.24
C LEU A 267 -1.37 -18.87 -11.89
N THR A 268 -1.18 -19.19 -10.61
CA THR A 268 -1.11 -20.57 -10.11
C THR A 268 -2.35 -20.97 -9.33
N PRO A 269 -2.64 -22.28 -9.16
CA PRO A 269 -3.75 -22.74 -8.32
C PRO A 269 -3.68 -22.22 -6.88
N ALA A 270 -2.48 -22.11 -6.30
CA ALA A 270 -2.30 -21.57 -4.96
C ALA A 270 -2.70 -20.08 -4.88
N THR A 271 -2.34 -19.30 -5.90
CA THR A 271 -2.73 -17.89 -5.99
C THR A 271 -4.23 -17.73 -6.26
N GLU A 272 -4.83 -18.58 -7.09
CA GLU A 272 -6.28 -18.58 -7.31
C GLU A 272 -7.06 -18.91 -6.03
N THR A 273 -6.58 -19.88 -5.25
CA THR A 273 -7.15 -20.20 -3.93
C THR A 273 -7.09 -19.00 -3.00
N PHE A 274 -5.93 -18.34 -2.91
CA PHE A 274 -5.80 -17.12 -2.09
C PHE A 274 -6.77 -16.02 -2.54
N ILE A 275 -6.89 -15.77 -3.84
CA ILE A 275 -7.83 -14.75 -4.38
C ILE A 275 -9.24 -15.09 -3.92
N ARG A 276 -9.72 -16.31 -4.18
CA ARG A 276 -11.06 -16.75 -3.80
C ARG A 276 -11.31 -16.57 -2.30
N GLU A 277 -10.46 -17.14 -1.46
CA GLU A 277 -10.62 -17.10 0.00
C GLU A 277 -10.53 -15.68 0.57
N SER A 278 -9.72 -14.79 -0.03
CA SER A 278 -9.55 -13.43 0.47
C SER A 278 -10.60 -12.45 -0.03
N THR A 279 -11.33 -12.77 -1.10
CA THR A 279 -12.36 -11.88 -1.67
C THR A 279 -13.79 -12.30 -1.34
N GLU A 280 -14.02 -13.60 -1.09
CA GLU A 280 -15.32 -14.18 -0.75
C GLU A 280 -15.55 -14.31 0.77
N TYR A 281 -14.67 -13.70 1.58
CA TYR A 281 -14.75 -13.80 3.03
C TYR A 281 -15.89 -12.94 3.60
N ASP A 282 -16.90 -13.59 4.18
CA ASP A 282 -18.09 -12.95 4.76
C ASP A 282 -17.96 -12.61 6.27
N GLY A 283 -16.80 -12.85 6.88
CA GLY A 283 -16.56 -12.57 8.29
C GLY A 283 -16.24 -11.10 8.60
N GLU A 284 -16.54 -10.65 9.81
CA GLU A 284 -16.11 -9.34 10.31
C GLU A 284 -14.58 -9.27 10.38
N GLY A 285 -13.96 -8.46 9.51
CA GLY A 285 -12.52 -8.30 9.43
C GLY A 285 -11.97 -7.35 10.51
N ARG A 286 -10.92 -7.74 11.23
CA ARG A 286 -10.13 -6.82 12.05
C ARG A 286 -9.40 -5.80 11.19
N TYR A 287 -9.02 -4.64 11.75
CA TYR A 287 -8.42 -3.50 11.03
C TYR A 287 -7.25 -3.85 10.11
N TYR A 288 -6.42 -4.84 10.44
CA TYR A 288 -5.27 -5.31 9.64
C TYR A 288 -5.49 -6.67 8.95
N GLN A 289 -6.70 -7.17 8.81
CA GLN A 289 -6.94 -8.44 8.13
C GLN A 289 -6.80 -8.33 6.62
N VAL A 290 -6.19 -9.36 6.02
CA VAL A 290 -6.03 -9.51 4.56
C VAL A 290 -7.32 -10.03 3.91
N PHE A 291 -8.06 -10.87 4.64
CA PHE A 291 -9.33 -11.46 4.20
C PHE A 291 -10.47 -10.48 4.46
N ARG A 292 -11.07 -9.95 3.39
CA ARG A 292 -12.20 -9.02 3.42
C ARG A 292 -12.95 -9.09 2.12
N ASN A 293 -14.24 -8.80 2.13
CA ASN A 293 -14.98 -8.55 0.91
C ASN A 293 -14.42 -7.27 0.25
N ALA A 294 -13.55 -7.48 -0.76
CA ALA A 294 -12.81 -6.39 -1.40
C ALA A 294 -13.74 -5.39 -2.09
N ALA A 295 -14.84 -5.87 -2.67
CA ALA A 295 -15.82 -5.02 -3.35
C ALA A 295 -16.56 -4.10 -2.36
N ALA A 296 -16.95 -4.62 -1.20
CA ALA A 296 -17.61 -3.83 -0.15
C ALA A 296 -16.70 -2.73 0.43
N GLU A 297 -15.39 -2.95 0.45
CA GLU A 297 -14.42 -1.98 0.99
C GLU A 297 -14.11 -0.81 0.03
N ILE A 298 -14.48 -0.92 -1.28
CA ILE A 298 -14.18 0.13 -2.27
C ILE A 298 -14.91 1.43 -1.93
N ASP A 299 -16.22 1.33 -1.66
CA ASP A 299 -17.12 2.47 -1.50
C ASP A 299 -17.53 2.73 -0.04
N LYS A 300 -16.95 1.99 0.92
CA LYS A 300 -17.24 2.11 2.35
C LYS A 300 -17.12 3.56 2.89
N TRP A 301 -16.16 4.29 2.36
CA TRP A 301 -15.93 5.69 2.71
C TRP A 301 -17.12 6.60 2.44
N ARG A 302 -18.03 6.22 1.50
CA ARG A 302 -19.27 6.98 1.20
C ARG A 302 -20.22 7.03 2.38
N HIS A 303 -20.16 6.03 3.26
CA HIS A 303 -20.95 5.93 4.48
C HIS A 303 -20.17 6.36 5.73
N GLU A 304 -18.83 6.38 5.67
CA GLU A 304 -17.97 6.77 6.79
C GLU A 304 -17.66 8.27 6.83
N LEU A 305 -17.79 8.96 5.70
CA LEU A 305 -17.57 10.40 5.55
C LEU A 305 -18.90 11.09 5.25
N SER A 306 -19.16 12.22 5.89
CA SER A 306 -20.29 13.09 5.51
C SER A 306 -20.06 13.67 4.10
N ALA A 307 -21.14 14.14 3.46
CA ALA A 307 -21.03 14.79 2.14
C ALA A 307 -20.07 16.01 2.17
N GLU A 308 -20.08 16.77 3.27
CA GLU A 308 -19.20 17.92 3.47
C GLU A 308 -17.73 17.48 3.60
N GLU A 309 -17.44 16.44 4.38
CA GLU A 309 -16.09 15.87 4.50
C GLU A 309 -15.58 15.36 3.15
N GLN A 310 -16.42 14.65 2.39
CA GLN A 310 -16.08 14.19 1.03
C GLN A 310 -15.75 15.39 0.13
N ALA A 311 -16.57 16.43 0.13
CA ALA A 311 -16.37 17.62 -0.68
C ALA A 311 -15.02 18.31 -0.35
N ARG A 312 -14.67 18.46 0.93
CA ARG A 312 -13.40 19.05 1.36
C ARG A 312 -12.20 18.23 0.89
N ILE A 313 -12.22 16.91 1.07
CA ILE A 313 -11.14 16.01 0.62
C ILE A 313 -10.99 16.10 -0.90
N LEU A 314 -12.10 16.07 -1.65
CA LEU A 314 -12.09 16.13 -3.10
C LEU A 314 -11.65 17.51 -3.63
N ALA A 315 -11.99 18.61 -2.96
CA ALA A 315 -11.51 19.94 -3.31
C ALA A 315 -9.97 20.04 -3.25
N ILE A 316 -9.36 19.41 -2.25
CA ILE A 316 -7.89 19.30 -2.15
C ILE A 316 -7.34 18.38 -3.25
N ALA A 317 -7.91 17.19 -3.41
CA ALA A 317 -7.45 16.23 -4.40
C ALA A 317 -7.53 16.77 -5.84
N ARG A 318 -8.54 17.58 -6.16
CA ARG A 318 -8.72 18.24 -7.47
C ARG A 318 -7.64 19.28 -7.80
N ARG A 319 -6.87 19.73 -6.81
CA ARG A 319 -5.69 20.58 -7.07
C ARG A 319 -4.52 19.81 -7.68
N SER A 320 -4.60 18.49 -7.65
CA SER A 320 -3.58 17.58 -8.18
C SER A 320 -3.99 17.00 -9.53
N ARG A 321 -2.98 16.79 -10.40
CA ARG A 321 -3.16 16.05 -11.66
C ARG A 321 -3.52 14.58 -11.45
N LEU A 322 -3.37 14.06 -10.22
CA LEU A 322 -3.71 12.68 -9.87
C LEU A 322 -5.18 12.36 -10.09
N VAL A 323 -6.08 13.36 -10.05
CA VAL A 323 -7.51 13.16 -10.33
C VAL A 323 -7.78 12.61 -11.72
N ALA A 324 -6.87 12.79 -12.67
CA ALA A 324 -6.96 12.16 -14.00
C ALA A 324 -6.99 10.64 -13.96
N LEU A 325 -6.54 10.03 -12.84
CA LEU A 325 -6.68 8.59 -12.60
C LEU A 325 -8.13 8.17 -12.24
N TRP A 326 -8.99 9.12 -11.95
CA TRP A 326 -10.41 8.92 -11.63
C TRP A 326 -11.28 9.81 -12.49
N PRO A 327 -11.77 9.34 -13.66
CA PRO A 327 -12.62 10.13 -14.55
C PRO A 327 -13.83 10.74 -13.86
N GLU A 328 -14.37 10.03 -12.86
CA GLU A 328 -15.50 10.50 -12.04
C GLU A 328 -15.19 11.75 -11.21
N LEU A 329 -13.92 12.05 -10.93
CA LEU A 329 -13.50 13.24 -10.20
C LEU A 329 -13.19 14.42 -11.11
N THR A 330 -13.00 14.17 -12.42
CA THR A 330 -12.70 15.20 -13.42
C THR A 330 -13.94 15.76 -14.11
N ALA A 331 -15.08 15.04 -14.03
CA ALA A 331 -16.34 15.55 -14.55
C ALA A 331 -16.76 16.79 -13.76
N PRO A 332 -17.20 17.89 -14.45
CA PRO A 332 -17.80 19.02 -13.76
C PRO A 332 -18.98 18.53 -12.97
N GLU A 333 -19.15 19.03 -11.74
CA GLU A 333 -20.35 18.77 -10.95
C GLU A 333 -21.54 19.23 -11.80
N HIS A 334 -22.26 18.29 -12.39
CA HIS A 334 -23.58 18.58 -12.90
C HIS A 334 -24.39 18.95 -11.65
N GLY A 335 -24.70 20.27 -11.56
CA GLY A 335 -25.39 20.83 -10.45
C GLY A 335 -26.56 19.93 -10.06
N CYS A 336 -26.57 19.46 -8.84
CA CYS A 336 -27.80 19.07 -8.19
C CYS A 336 -28.71 20.30 -8.27
N ALA A 337 -29.54 20.36 -9.31
CA ALA A 337 -30.69 21.25 -9.33
C ALA A 337 -31.50 20.86 -8.09
N PHE A 338 -31.42 21.72 -7.09
CA PHE A 338 -32.29 21.70 -5.94
C PHE A 338 -33.70 21.94 -6.53
N SER A 339 -34.43 20.86 -6.76
CA SER A 339 -35.84 20.96 -7.12
C SER A 339 -36.55 21.39 -5.82
N PRO A 340 -37.09 22.60 -5.73
CA PRO A 340 -37.87 22.96 -4.56
C PRO A 340 -39.09 22.04 -4.50
N ALA A 341 -39.33 21.48 -3.32
CA ALA A 341 -40.53 20.71 -3.05
C ALA A 341 -41.77 21.54 -3.43
N PRO A 342 -42.79 20.91 -4.04
CA PRO A 342 -44.04 21.61 -4.33
C PRO A 342 -44.61 22.13 -3.02
N ALA A 343 -44.91 23.43 -2.97
CA ALA A 343 -45.61 24.06 -1.88
C ALA A 343 -47.01 23.44 -1.79
N ASP A 344 -47.25 22.71 -0.71
CA ASP A 344 -48.58 22.24 -0.38
C ASP A 344 -49.49 23.46 -0.15
N GLY A 345 -50.32 23.74 -1.15
CA GLY A 345 -51.41 24.71 -1.07
C GLY A 345 -52.52 24.15 -0.19
N HIS A 346 -52.56 24.56 1.04
CA HIS A 346 -53.77 24.49 1.82
C HIS A 346 -54.74 25.61 1.34
N ALA A 347 -55.71 25.21 0.53
CA ALA A 347 -56.93 25.95 0.37
C ALA A 347 -58.00 25.24 1.20
N GLY A 348 -58.31 25.83 2.35
CA GLY A 348 -59.53 25.49 3.07
C GLY A 348 -60.69 26.23 2.43
N GLU A 349 -61.77 25.52 2.21
CA GLU A 349 -63.11 26.13 2.14
C GLU A 349 -64.10 25.21 2.84
N GLY A 350 -64.75 25.79 3.85
CA GLY A 350 -65.83 25.17 4.57
C GLY A 350 -67.16 25.31 3.78
N ALA A 351 -68.02 24.35 3.98
CA ALA A 351 -69.47 24.55 3.78
C ALA A 351 -70.22 23.77 4.84
N ILE A 352 -70.96 24.50 5.54
CA ILE A 352 -72.06 24.19 6.52
C ILE A 352 -73.26 23.69 5.71
N GLY A 353 -73.96 22.70 6.21
CA GLY A 353 -75.35 22.45 5.71
C GLY A 353 -75.87 21.08 6.10
N ASP A 354 -76.74 21.10 7.10
CA ASP A 354 -77.86 20.23 7.54
C ASP A 354 -77.51 18.77 7.95
#